data_806436a15353009f2f087f38ac297dee
#
_entry.id   806436a15353009f2f087f38ac297dee
#
_cell.length_a   1.000
_cell.length_b   1.000
_cell.length_c   1.000
_cell.angle_alpha   90.00
_cell.angle_beta   90.00
_cell.angle_gamma   90.00
#
_symmetry.space_group_name_H-M   'P 1'
#
loop_
_entity.id
_entity.type
_entity.pdbx_description
1 polymer ?
#
loop_
_entity_poly.entity_id
_entity_poly.type
_entity_poly.pdbx_seq_one_letter_code
_entity_poly.pdbx_strand_id
1 'polypeptide(L)'
;VALIAGGVGITPIRALLEDMPGAPGDIAVVYRSARAAEVILRDELDELAARRGAEIHYLIGEPRSPSGDDLRALVPDIADRHVYVCGSTEMTRATRATLRRDGVPAAQITTEGFSL
;
A
#
# COMPACT_ATOMS: atom_id res chain seq x y z
N VAL A 1 -8.58 -4.88 4.36
CA VAL A 1 -7.13 -4.82 4.36
C VAL A 1 -6.66 -3.78 3.34
N ALA A 2 -5.71 -2.96 3.72
CA ALA A 2 -5.03 -2.04 2.83
C ALA A 2 -3.56 -2.43 2.75
N LEU A 3 -3.03 -2.55 1.53
CA LEU A 3 -1.66 -2.93 1.26
C LEU A 3 -0.95 -1.73 0.62
N ILE A 4 0.04 -1.17 1.31
CA ILE A 4 0.76 0.02 0.83
C ILE A 4 2.21 -0.37 0.54
N ALA A 5 2.64 -0.14 -0.70
CA ALA A 5 3.97 -0.45 -1.16
C ALA A 5 4.71 0.78 -1.66
N GLY A 6 6.00 0.87 -1.37
CA GLY A 6 6.91 1.84 -1.93
C GLY A 6 8.12 1.15 -2.55
N GLY A 7 8.42 1.44 -3.82
CA GLY A 7 9.57 0.87 -4.50
C GLY A 7 9.60 -0.66 -4.46
N VAL A 8 10.72 -1.22 -4.00
CA VAL A 8 10.90 -2.68 -3.90
C VAL A 8 9.98 -3.35 -2.88
N GLY A 9 9.31 -2.56 -2.03
CA GLY A 9 8.30 -3.08 -1.11
C GLY A 9 7.11 -3.73 -1.81
N ILE A 10 6.98 -3.56 -3.12
CA ILE A 10 5.92 -4.19 -3.89
C ILE A 10 6.04 -5.73 -3.92
N THR A 11 7.23 -6.28 -3.80
CA THR A 11 7.42 -7.73 -3.84
C THR A 11 6.69 -8.45 -2.70
N PRO A 12 6.89 -8.10 -1.41
CA PRO A 12 6.09 -8.69 -0.34
C PRO A 12 4.61 -8.30 -0.41
N ILE A 13 4.27 -7.10 -0.88
CA ILE A 13 2.87 -6.71 -1.03
C ILE A 13 2.17 -7.56 -2.09
N ARG A 14 2.84 -7.86 -3.21
CA ARG A 14 2.30 -8.77 -4.22
C ARG A 14 1.99 -10.15 -3.63
N ALA A 15 2.89 -10.68 -2.82
CA ALA A 15 2.68 -11.96 -2.17
C ALA A 15 1.45 -11.93 -1.25
N LEU A 16 1.27 -10.86 -0.48
CA LEU A 16 0.10 -10.68 0.37
C LEU A 16 -1.17 -10.58 -0.47
N LEU A 17 -1.15 -9.84 -1.58
CA LEU A 17 -2.30 -9.72 -2.47
C LEU A 17 -2.72 -11.09 -3.04
N GLU A 18 -1.75 -11.95 -3.34
CA GLU A 18 -2.03 -13.30 -3.86
C GLU A 18 -2.63 -14.22 -2.81
N ASP A 19 -2.08 -14.22 -1.60
CA ASP A 19 -2.36 -15.24 -0.59
C ASP A 19 -3.34 -14.79 0.50
N MET A 20 -3.53 -13.50 0.71
CA MET A 20 -4.36 -13.03 1.81
C MET A 20 -5.83 -13.39 1.59
N PRO A 21 -6.52 -13.94 2.60
CA PRO A 21 -7.94 -14.21 2.49
C PRO A 21 -8.73 -12.90 2.39
N GLY A 22 -9.79 -12.91 1.61
CA GLY A 22 -10.67 -11.77 1.42
C GLY A 22 -11.61 -11.98 0.26
N ALA A 23 -12.78 -11.37 0.37
CA ALA A 23 -13.79 -11.34 -0.69
C ALA A 23 -13.52 -10.13 -1.62
N PRO A 24 -14.15 -10.08 -2.82
CA PRO A 24 -14.06 -8.89 -3.66
C PRO A 24 -14.43 -7.62 -2.87
N GLY A 25 -13.59 -6.58 -3.00
CA GLY A 25 -13.75 -5.33 -2.28
C GLY A 25 -13.05 -5.25 -0.91
N ASP A 26 -12.57 -6.37 -0.37
CA ASP A 26 -11.91 -6.41 0.94
C ASP A 26 -10.47 -5.89 0.90
N ILE A 27 -9.83 -5.91 -0.25
CA ILE A 27 -8.41 -5.56 -0.39
C ILE A 27 -8.25 -4.33 -1.26
N ALA A 28 -7.52 -3.34 -0.76
CA ALA A 28 -7.10 -2.16 -1.52
C ALA A 28 -5.58 -2.10 -1.52
N VAL A 29 -4.98 -1.79 -2.66
CA VAL A 29 -3.53 -1.69 -2.82
C VAL A 29 -3.17 -0.28 -3.25
N VAL A 30 -2.17 0.32 -2.60
CA VAL A 30 -1.60 1.60 -2.98
C VAL A 30 -0.10 1.39 -3.24
N TYR A 31 0.33 1.59 -4.47
CA TYR A 31 1.72 1.42 -4.88
C TYR A 31 2.33 2.77 -5.22
N ARG A 32 3.31 3.18 -4.43
CA ARG A 32 4.00 4.46 -4.58
C ARG A 32 5.35 4.27 -5.27
N SER A 33 5.58 5.05 -6.33
CA SER A 33 6.88 5.12 -7.01
C SER A 33 7.20 6.56 -7.40
N ALA A 34 8.47 6.92 -7.36
CA ALA A 34 8.90 8.26 -7.76
C ALA A 34 8.74 8.49 -9.27
N ARG A 35 8.88 7.45 -10.08
CA ARG A 35 8.81 7.52 -11.55
C ARG A 35 8.04 6.35 -12.13
N ALA A 36 7.33 6.58 -13.23
CA ALA A 36 6.61 5.53 -13.93
C ALA A 36 7.53 4.38 -14.37
N ALA A 37 8.76 4.70 -14.80
CA ALA A 37 9.74 3.68 -15.21
C ALA A 37 10.21 2.76 -14.07
N GLU A 38 10.02 3.17 -12.81
CA GLU A 38 10.37 2.38 -11.63
C GLU A 38 9.24 1.49 -11.15
N VAL A 39 8.05 1.60 -11.73
CA VAL A 39 6.91 0.74 -11.41
C VAL A 39 7.14 -0.63 -12.04
N ILE A 40 7.32 -1.63 -11.21
CA ILE A 40 7.54 -3.01 -11.64
C ILE A 40 6.30 -3.86 -11.40
N LEU A 41 6.19 -4.97 -12.10
CA LEU A 41 5.10 -5.94 -11.94
C LEU A 41 3.70 -5.37 -12.23
N ARG A 42 3.60 -4.24 -12.94
CA ARG A 42 2.31 -3.56 -13.13
C ARG A 42 1.26 -4.46 -13.76
N ASP A 43 1.59 -5.12 -14.87
CA ASP A 43 0.64 -5.99 -15.57
C ASP A 43 0.22 -7.17 -14.70
N GLU A 44 1.17 -7.76 -13.99
CA GLU A 44 0.93 -8.85 -13.07
C GLU A 44 0.04 -8.43 -11.89
N LEU A 45 0.31 -7.24 -11.35
CA LEU A 45 -0.50 -6.69 -10.25
C LEU A 45 -1.92 -6.38 -10.70
N ASP A 46 -2.09 -5.78 -11.88
CA ASP A 46 -3.41 -5.46 -12.42
C ASP A 46 -4.23 -6.72 -12.65
N GLU A 47 -3.61 -7.77 -13.21
CA GLU A 47 -4.27 -9.06 -13.41
C GLU A 47 -4.66 -9.70 -12.09
N LEU A 48 -3.75 -9.71 -11.12
CA LEU A 48 -3.98 -10.31 -9.81
C LEU A 48 -5.08 -9.55 -9.06
N ALA A 49 -5.06 -8.22 -9.10
CA ALA A 49 -6.10 -7.39 -8.49
C ALA A 49 -7.46 -7.67 -9.12
N ALA A 50 -7.53 -7.78 -10.45
CA ALA A 50 -8.77 -8.09 -11.15
C ALA A 50 -9.33 -9.46 -10.73
N ARG A 51 -8.48 -10.48 -10.63
CA ARG A 51 -8.90 -11.81 -10.17
C ARG A 51 -9.39 -11.83 -8.73
N ARG A 52 -8.81 -11.00 -7.88
CA ARG A 52 -9.14 -10.92 -6.46
C ARG A 52 -10.28 -9.95 -6.16
N GLY A 53 -10.74 -9.17 -7.14
CA GLY A 53 -11.68 -8.09 -6.91
C GLY A 53 -11.10 -7.00 -6.03
N ALA A 54 -9.78 -6.80 -6.07
CA ALA A 54 -9.08 -5.79 -5.30
C ALA A 54 -8.95 -4.50 -6.09
N GLU A 55 -8.98 -3.37 -5.38
CA GLU A 55 -8.63 -2.08 -5.98
C GLU A 55 -7.12 -1.92 -5.96
N ILE A 56 -6.55 -1.36 -7.02
CA ILE A 56 -5.14 -1.00 -7.04
C ILE A 56 -4.96 0.42 -7.54
N HIS A 57 -4.16 1.21 -6.82
CA HIS A 57 -3.88 2.60 -7.11
C HIS A 57 -2.38 2.81 -7.22
N TYR A 58 -1.95 3.45 -8.31
CA TYR A 58 -0.56 3.79 -8.53
C TYR A 58 -0.36 5.28 -8.27
N LEU A 59 0.51 5.62 -7.31
CA LEU A 59 0.89 7.00 -7.02
C LEU A 59 2.31 7.23 -7.51
N ILE A 60 2.44 7.97 -8.61
CA ILE A 60 3.71 8.20 -9.28
C ILE A 60 4.11 9.67 -9.11
N GLY A 61 5.34 9.92 -8.69
CA GLY A 61 5.89 11.25 -8.48
C GLY A 61 6.27 11.51 -7.01
N GLU A 62 6.68 12.72 -6.73
CA GLU A 62 7.01 13.17 -5.37
C GLU A 62 5.75 13.71 -4.66
N PRO A 63 5.65 13.60 -3.32
CA PRO A 63 6.58 12.94 -2.41
C PRO A 63 6.52 11.42 -2.51
N ARG A 64 7.58 10.74 -2.06
CA ARG A 64 7.70 9.26 -2.15
C ARG A 64 6.81 8.52 -1.17
N SER A 65 6.38 9.17 -0.12
CA SER A 65 5.43 8.59 0.83
C SER A 65 4.04 9.11 0.55
N PRO A 66 2.99 8.27 0.59
CA PRO A 66 1.62 8.74 0.46
C PRO A 66 1.30 9.74 1.56
N SER A 67 0.61 10.83 1.22
CA SER A 67 0.08 11.76 2.21
C SER A 67 -1.23 11.23 2.79
N GLY A 68 -1.66 11.79 3.93
CA GLY A 68 -2.94 11.43 4.53
C GLY A 68 -4.12 11.70 3.60
N ASP A 69 -4.05 12.81 2.85
CA ASP A 69 -5.10 13.17 1.91
C ASP A 69 -5.19 12.14 0.77
N ASP A 70 -4.02 11.68 0.24
CA ASP A 70 -4.00 10.63 -0.77
C ASP A 70 -4.62 9.34 -0.25
N LEU A 71 -4.22 8.91 0.94
CA LEU A 71 -4.69 7.65 1.51
C LEU A 71 -6.19 7.68 1.80
N ARG A 72 -6.70 8.77 2.37
CA ARG A 72 -8.13 8.92 2.65
C ARG A 72 -8.97 9.03 1.38
N ALA A 73 -8.43 9.66 0.32
CA ALA A 73 -9.12 9.77 -0.95
C ALA A 73 -9.24 8.42 -1.64
N LEU A 74 -8.18 7.62 -1.60
CA LEU A 74 -8.12 6.32 -2.27
C LEU A 74 -8.79 5.21 -1.47
N VAL A 75 -8.67 5.25 -0.14
CA VAL A 75 -9.22 4.25 0.77
C VAL A 75 -9.96 4.98 1.90
N PRO A 76 -11.21 5.40 1.66
CA PRO A 76 -11.93 6.24 2.63
C PRO A 76 -12.15 5.59 4.00
N ASP A 77 -12.24 4.27 4.06
CA ASP A 77 -12.43 3.51 5.29
C ASP A 77 -11.11 2.98 5.87
N ILE A 78 -9.98 3.63 5.57
CA ILE A 78 -8.67 3.12 5.96
C ILE A 78 -8.51 2.94 7.48
N ALA A 79 -9.17 3.78 8.27
CA ALA A 79 -9.12 3.69 9.74
C ALA A 79 -9.72 2.37 10.27
N ASP A 80 -10.61 1.75 9.50
CA ASP A 80 -11.28 0.51 9.87
C ASP A 80 -10.59 -0.73 9.29
N ARG A 81 -9.48 -0.54 8.57
CA ARG A 81 -8.76 -1.63 7.92
C ARG A 81 -7.48 -1.99 8.65
N HIS A 82 -7.08 -3.24 8.54
CA HIS A 82 -5.70 -3.62 8.84
C HIS A 82 -4.83 -3.17 7.68
N VAL A 83 -3.72 -2.48 7.98
CA VAL A 83 -2.85 -1.86 6.98
C VAL A 83 -1.46 -2.47 7.04
N TYR A 84 -0.97 -2.96 5.90
CA TYR A 84 0.39 -3.46 5.75
C TYR A 84 1.19 -2.47 4.90
N VAL A 85 2.35 -2.05 5.39
CA VAL A 85 3.21 -1.08 4.71
C VAL A 85 4.59 -1.69 4.51
N CYS A 86 5.02 -1.78 3.25
CA CYS A 86 6.33 -2.30 2.88
C CYS A 86 7.07 -1.31 1.98
N GLY A 87 8.30 -0.98 2.32
CA GLY A 87 9.11 -0.04 1.58
C GLY A 87 10.41 0.28 2.32
N SER A 88 11.05 1.39 1.96
CA SER A 88 12.22 1.84 2.71
C SER A 88 11.85 2.12 4.18
N THR A 89 12.82 2.07 5.06
CA THR A 89 12.61 2.39 6.47
C THR A 89 12.03 3.80 6.64
N GLU A 90 12.54 4.76 5.86
CA GLU A 90 12.04 6.13 5.88
C GLU A 90 10.57 6.21 5.44
N MET A 91 10.24 5.55 4.32
CA MET A 91 8.88 5.54 3.78
C MET A 91 7.90 4.89 4.75
N THR A 92 8.24 3.74 5.32
CA THR A 92 7.36 3.03 6.26
C THR A 92 7.12 3.85 7.52
N ARG A 93 8.15 4.52 8.02
CA ARG A 93 8.04 5.40 9.19
C ARG A 93 7.11 6.58 8.91
N ALA A 94 7.31 7.26 7.78
CA ALA A 94 6.48 8.40 7.39
C ALA A 94 5.03 7.99 7.15
N THR A 95 4.81 6.88 6.48
CA THR A 95 3.47 6.35 6.20
C THR A 95 2.76 5.96 7.49
N ARG A 96 3.47 5.29 8.41
CA ARG A 96 2.90 4.96 9.71
C ARG A 96 2.44 6.21 10.47
N ALA A 97 3.25 7.25 10.49
CA ALA A 97 2.88 8.51 11.14
C ALA A 97 1.62 9.12 10.53
N THR A 98 1.53 9.11 9.21
CA THR A 98 0.34 9.57 8.47
C THR A 98 -0.89 8.76 8.84
N LEU A 99 -0.80 7.44 8.83
CA LEU A 99 -1.90 6.54 9.19
C LEU A 99 -2.39 6.79 10.61
N ARG A 100 -1.48 6.98 11.56
CA ARG A 100 -1.83 7.28 12.94
C ARG A 100 -2.60 8.59 13.06
N ARG A 101 -2.18 9.62 12.33
CA ARG A 101 -2.90 10.90 12.28
C ARG A 101 -4.29 10.76 11.68
N ASP A 102 -4.44 9.84 10.72
CA ASP A 102 -5.73 9.58 10.07
C ASP A 102 -6.64 8.66 10.88
N GLY A 103 -6.24 8.30 12.09
CA GLY A 103 -7.08 7.53 13.00
C GLY A 103 -6.91 6.02 12.92
N VAL A 104 -5.91 5.50 12.20
CA VAL A 104 -5.64 4.07 12.18
C VAL A 104 -4.96 3.66 13.48
N PRO A 105 -5.56 2.76 14.30
CA PRO A 105 -4.92 2.31 15.54
C PRO A 105 -3.57 1.63 15.28
N ALA A 106 -2.61 1.82 16.17
CA ALA A 106 -1.29 1.19 16.05
C ALA A 106 -1.36 -0.32 15.87
N ALA A 107 -2.30 -0.98 16.55
CA ALA A 107 -2.48 -2.43 16.46
C ALA A 107 -2.93 -2.90 15.07
N GLN A 108 -3.45 -2.00 14.23
CA GLN A 108 -3.90 -2.32 12.87
C GLN A 108 -2.82 -2.02 11.81
N ILE A 109 -1.64 -1.59 12.21
CA ILE A 109 -0.57 -1.22 11.28
C ILE A 109 0.60 -2.19 11.42
N THR A 110 0.95 -2.86 10.33
CA THR A 110 2.12 -3.73 10.23
C THR A 110 3.07 -3.13 9.20
N THR A 111 4.32 -2.92 9.56
CA THR A 111 5.31 -2.32 8.68
C THR A 111 6.51 -3.23 8.50
N GLU A 112 7.08 -3.21 7.29
CA GLU A 112 8.34 -3.86 6.98
C GLU A 112 9.21 -2.90 6.19
N GLY A 113 10.28 -2.40 6.81
CA GLY A 113 11.18 -1.43 6.22
C GLY A 113 12.48 -2.08 5.76
N PHE A 114 12.98 -1.62 4.61
CA PHE A 114 14.24 -2.08 4.04
C PHE A 114 15.24 -0.94 4.05
N SER A 115 16.45 -1.23 4.54
CA SER A 115 17.59 -0.32 4.48
C SER A 115 18.56 -0.84 3.41
N LEU A 116 18.84 0.00 2.43
CA LEU A 116 19.76 -0.33 1.35
C LEU A 116 21.10 0.39 1.54
#